data_681001601184945fcbae8f95c2abe25f
#
_entry.id   681001601184945fcbae8f95c2abe25f
#
_cell.length_a   1.000
_cell.length_b   1.000
_cell.length_c   1.000
_cell.angle_alpha   90.00
_cell.angle_beta   90.00
_cell.angle_gamma   90.00
#
_symmetry.space_group_name_H-M   'P 1'
#
loop_
_entity.id
_entity.type
_entity.pdbx_description
1 polymer ?
#
loop_
_entity_poly.entity_id
_entity_poly.type
_entity_poly.pdbx_seq_one_letter_code
_entity_poly.pdbx_strand_id
1 'polypeptide(L)'
;MKKHLLLATAIALTFPLGAALAHEGHSHGPEGDDAVASGPITLSEATIRNLGVETVQVNLAPLQRSLRMAARIQGLPERQAKVSARAEGRVAEIFAKLGDRVTAGQQLLRFEPLIVGNPPVTLNAPISGFVVRQDATLGQVLTTETVLMEVADYAQVLARATTFESPDLSEIKVGQPAQVRVDVFGDQPFEGKVQRLDVALERNSGAFEVYVLLENPELKLRPNMQAAVSVGIGEAQDALAVPQRAVLGDLGNYFVFVETGEHVFERRAVVLGIRAGDQVEVLEGVLPGEKVVTQGNYQLQFATSAKPPAEEEHHDEAAHLPAHRHAPPWLWAGGGFALGALLIAVLLRRSPA
;
A
#
# COMPACT_ATOMS: atom_id res chain seq x y z
N MET A 1 21.27 30.78 -50.00
CA MET A 1 22.33 30.22 -50.87
C MET A 1 23.01 29.07 -50.11
N LYS A 2 23.25 28.02 -50.85
CA LYS A 2 23.92 26.73 -50.57
C LYS A 2 22.98 25.57 -50.17
N LYS A 3 22.69 24.83 -51.25
CA LYS A 3 22.12 23.49 -51.31
C LYS A 3 23.19 22.49 -50.91
N HIS A 4 22.85 21.50 -50.08
CA HIS A 4 23.64 20.25 -50.00
C HIS A 4 22.73 19.05 -50.24
N LEU A 5 23.04 18.41 -51.32
CA LEU A 5 22.56 17.22 -51.98
C LEU A 5 22.95 16.00 -51.11
N LEU A 6 22.02 15.14 -50.73
CA LEU A 6 22.26 13.85 -50.08
C LEU A 6 22.06 12.71 -51.07
N LEU A 7 23.14 11.98 -51.25
CA LEU A 7 23.28 10.81 -52.08
C LEU A 7 22.76 9.59 -51.32
N ALA A 8 21.72 8.93 -51.82
CA ALA A 8 21.19 7.66 -51.29
C ALA A 8 21.89 6.48 -52.01
N THR A 9 22.62 5.71 -51.22
CA THR A 9 23.26 4.46 -51.70
C THR A 9 22.35 3.28 -51.35
N ALA A 10 21.75 2.67 -52.36
CA ALA A 10 20.97 1.43 -52.22
C ALA A 10 21.92 0.22 -52.25
N ILE A 11 21.97 -0.56 -51.18
CA ILE A 11 22.64 -1.85 -51.13
C ILE A 11 21.56 -2.94 -51.34
N ALA A 12 21.61 -3.60 -52.48
CA ALA A 12 20.83 -4.79 -52.81
C ALA A 12 21.50 -6.02 -52.21
N LEU A 13 20.84 -6.68 -51.27
CA LEU A 13 21.24 -7.95 -50.66
C LEU A 13 20.48 -9.06 -51.37
N THR A 14 21.16 -9.86 -52.18
CA THR A 14 20.63 -11.06 -52.82
C THR A 14 20.74 -12.24 -51.85
N PHE A 15 19.59 -12.84 -51.48
CA PHE A 15 19.50 -14.08 -50.72
C PHE A 15 19.36 -15.27 -51.70
N PRO A 16 20.07 -16.38 -51.50
CA PRO A 16 19.83 -17.60 -52.28
C PRO A 16 18.64 -18.39 -51.76
N LEU A 17 17.80 -18.83 -52.65
CA LEU A 17 16.64 -19.68 -52.47
C LEU A 17 17.09 -21.10 -52.10
N GLY A 18 17.03 -21.46 -50.81
CA GLY A 18 17.25 -22.83 -50.35
C GLY A 18 15.90 -23.56 -50.25
N ALA A 19 15.80 -24.69 -50.98
CA ALA A 19 14.64 -25.56 -50.93
C ALA A 19 14.48 -26.19 -49.54
N ALA A 20 13.37 -25.92 -48.86
CA ALA A 20 12.99 -26.57 -47.62
C ALA A 20 12.16 -27.82 -47.94
N LEU A 21 12.66 -28.97 -47.52
CA LEU A 21 11.94 -30.23 -47.50
C LEU A 21 10.81 -30.14 -46.47
N ALA A 22 9.59 -30.42 -46.90
CA ALA A 22 8.43 -30.49 -46.06
C ALA A 22 8.57 -31.62 -45.03
N HIS A 23 8.56 -31.23 -43.75
CA HIS A 23 8.34 -32.15 -42.64
C HIS A 23 6.86 -32.04 -42.29
N GLU A 24 6.13 -33.15 -42.32
CA GLU A 24 4.73 -33.21 -41.96
C GLU A 24 4.58 -32.75 -40.50
N GLY A 25 4.05 -31.52 -40.34
CA GLY A 25 3.83 -30.91 -39.06
C GLY A 25 2.60 -31.46 -38.38
N HIS A 26 2.75 -31.87 -37.16
CA HIS A 26 1.63 -31.95 -36.23
C HIS A 26 1.04 -30.56 -36.12
N SER A 27 -0.23 -30.45 -36.54
CA SER A 27 -1.08 -29.29 -36.37
C SER A 27 -1.33 -29.10 -34.89
N HIS A 28 -0.55 -28.23 -34.23
CA HIS A 28 -1.00 -27.57 -32.99
C HIS A 28 -1.84 -26.38 -33.43
N GLY A 29 -3.16 -26.57 -33.36
CA GLY A 29 -4.09 -25.45 -33.42
C GLY A 29 -3.77 -24.46 -32.28
N PRO A 30 -4.12 -23.19 -32.40
CA PRO A 30 -4.08 -22.26 -31.30
C PRO A 30 -5.24 -22.58 -30.33
N GLU A 31 -5.07 -23.60 -29.50
CA GLU A 31 -5.86 -23.79 -28.28
C GLU A 31 -5.16 -23.02 -27.17
N GLY A 32 -5.37 -21.76 -27.18
CA GLY A 32 -5.08 -20.85 -26.11
C GLY A 32 -6.37 -20.14 -25.67
N ASP A 33 -7.46 -20.88 -25.56
CA ASP A 33 -8.52 -20.53 -24.61
C ASP A 33 -8.02 -20.99 -23.24
N ASP A 34 -7.44 -20.05 -22.49
CA ASP A 34 -7.40 -20.12 -21.04
C ASP A 34 -8.85 -20.10 -20.54
N ALA A 35 -9.56 -21.18 -20.79
CA ALA A 35 -10.84 -21.48 -20.17
C ALA A 35 -10.56 -21.69 -18.68
N VAL A 36 -10.53 -20.58 -17.94
CA VAL A 36 -10.58 -20.58 -16.47
C VAL A 36 -11.74 -21.52 -16.12
N ALA A 37 -11.40 -22.61 -15.44
CA ALA A 37 -12.36 -23.66 -15.09
C ALA A 37 -13.63 -23.05 -14.51
N SER A 38 -14.73 -23.11 -15.31
CA SER A 38 -16.02 -22.45 -15.02
C SER A 38 -16.91 -23.32 -14.12
N GLY A 39 -16.33 -24.17 -13.27
CA GLY A 39 -17.07 -25.08 -12.40
C GLY A 39 -16.76 -24.88 -10.93
N PRO A 40 -17.60 -25.44 -10.03
CA PRO A 40 -17.34 -25.41 -8.60
C PRO A 40 -16.04 -26.17 -8.28
N ILE A 41 -15.22 -25.56 -7.43
CA ILE A 41 -13.95 -26.10 -6.99
C ILE A 41 -14.17 -26.78 -5.64
N THR A 42 -13.95 -28.10 -5.57
CA THR A 42 -14.00 -28.83 -4.30
C THR A 42 -12.60 -28.99 -3.75
N LEU A 43 -12.38 -28.57 -2.51
CA LEU A 43 -11.10 -28.66 -1.83
C LEU A 43 -11.14 -29.63 -0.65
N SER A 44 -10.01 -30.26 -0.36
CA SER A 44 -9.85 -30.98 0.91
C SER A 44 -9.66 -30.02 2.07
N GLU A 45 -10.04 -30.42 3.28
CA GLU A 45 -9.82 -29.63 4.51
C GLU A 45 -8.34 -29.27 4.71
N ALA A 46 -7.43 -30.18 4.34
CA ALA A 46 -5.99 -29.92 4.39
C ALA A 46 -5.58 -28.81 3.42
N THR A 47 -6.16 -28.79 2.22
CA THR A 47 -5.89 -27.75 1.21
C THR A 47 -6.43 -26.39 1.67
N ILE A 48 -7.63 -26.35 2.25
CA ILE A 48 -8.23 -25.11 2.79
C ILE A 48 -7.31 -24.51 3.86
N ARG A 49 -6.83 -25.34 4.80
CA ARG A 49 -5.88 -24.88 5.83
C ARG A 49 -4.56 -24.39 5.25
N ASN A 50 -4.00 -25.10 4.26
CA ASN A 50 -2.73 -24.73 3.64
C ASN A 50 -2.83 -23.44 2.82
N LEU A 51 -3.96 -23.20 2.17
CA LEU A 51 -4.21 -21.97 1.40
C LEU A 51 -4.66 -20.80 2.30
N GLY A 52 -4.98 -21.07 3.57
CA GLY A 52 -5.48 -20.06 4.51
C GLY A 52 -6.82 -19.47 4.04
N VAL A 53 -7.72 -20.32 3.52
CA VAL A 53 -9.03 -19.86 3.03
C VAL A 53 -9.91 -19.45 4.21
N GLU A 54 -10.30 -18.19 4.24
CA GLU A 54 -11.24 -17.64 5.20
C GLU A 54 -12.48 -17.14 4.47
N THR A 55 -13.65 -17.34 5.06
CA THR A 55 -14.93 -16.88 4.53
C THR A 55 -15.62 -15.93 5.50
N VAL A 56 -16.38 -14.99 4.97
CA VAL A 56 -17.25 -14.09 5.74
C VAL A 56 -18.66 -14.19 5.21
N GLN A 57 -19.63 -14.31 6.12
CA GLN A 57 -21.04 -14.27 5.75
C GLN A 57 -21.44 -12.86 5.36
N VAL A 58 -22.07 -12.72 4.20
CA VAL A 58 -22.48 -11.43 3.64
C VAL A 58 -23.93 -11.16 4.01
N ASN A 59 -24.16 -10.02 4.69
CA ASN A 59 -25.49 -9.59 5.10
C ASN A 59 -25.71 -8.13 4.68
N LEU A 60 -26.96 -7.71 4.63
CA LEU A 60 -27.29 -6.30 4.49
C LEU A 60 -26.76 -5.52 5.71
N ALA A 61 -26.03 -4.47 5.44
CA ALA A 61 -25.47 -3.58 6.46
C ALA A 61 -25.53 -2.13 5.97
N PRO A 62 -25.62 -1.15 6.86
CA PRO A 62 -25.57 0.25 6.48
C PRO A 62 -24.20 0.57 5.87
N LEU A 63 -24.19 0.93 4.60
CA LEU A 63 -23.02 1.32 3.85
C LEU A 63 -23.15 2.78 3.45
N GLN A 64 -22.14 3.57 3.78
CA GLN A 64 -22.07 4.98 3.42
C GLN A 64 -20.86 5.21 2.53
N ARG A 65 -21.06 5.90 1.41
CA ARG A 65 -19.93 6.38 0.59
C ARG A 65 -18.95 7.13 1.47
N SER A 66 -17.67 7.05 1.17
CA SER A 66 -16.66 7.82 1.88
C SER A 66 -15.68 8.49 0.92
N LEU A 67 -15.39 9.77 1.19
CA LEU A 67 -14.31 10.47 0.52
C LEU A 67 -13.00 10.20 1.28
N ARG A 68 -12.05 9.55 0.61
CA ARG A 68 -10.72 9.29 1.15
C ARG A 68 -9.72 10.30 0.63
N MET A 69 -8.96 10.90 1.55
CA MET A 69 -8.02 11.97 1.27
C MET A 69 -6.67 11.67 1.92
N ALA A 70 -5.59 11.99 1.22
CA ALA A 70 -4.25 11.96 1.81
C ALA A 70 -4.12 13.08 2.85
N ALA A 71 -3.48 12.79 3.97
CA ALA A 71 -3.37 13.72 5.08
C ALA A 71 -2.01 13.69 5.75
N ARG A 72 -1.74 14.72 6.54
CA ARG A 72 -0.58 14.81 7.42
C ARG A 72 -1.03 15.29 8.79
N ILE A 73 -0.49 14.64 9.83
CA ILE A 73 -0.75 15.05 11.22
C ILE A 73 0.00 16.34 11.51
N GLN A 74 -0.68 17.28 12.18
CA GLN A 74 -0.14 18.57 12.60
C GLN A 74 -0.52 18.84 14.06
N GLY A 75 0.29 19.63 14.76
CA GLY A 75 -0.11 20.20 16.05
C GLY A 75 -1.16 21.31 15.86
N LEU A 76 -2.00 21.53 16.86
CA LEU A 76 -2.93 22.66 16.89
C LEU A 76 -2.17 23.96 17.14
N PRO A 77 -2.36 25.00 16.30
CA PRO A 77 -1.70 26.29 16.50
C PRO A 77 -1.97 26.90 17.90
N GLU A 78 -3.18 26.76 18.41
CA GLU A 78 -3.58 27.27 19.74
C GLU A 78 -2.99 26.49 20.92
N ARG A 79 -2.40 25.32 20.65
CA ARG A 79 -1.67 24.49 21.62
C ARG A 79 -0.15 24.53 21.42
N GLN A 80 0.33 25.57 20.76
CA GLN A 80 1.77 25.83 20.55
C GLN A 80 2.09 27.22 21.09
N ALA A 81 3.22 27.32 21.78
CA ALA A 81 3.69 28.59 22.34
C ALA A 81 5.16 28.79 22.04
N LYS A 82 5.48 29.94 21.44
CA LYS A 82 6.85 30.38 21.21
C LYS A 82 7.34 31.17 22.42
N VAL A 83 8.56 30.87 22.81
CA VAL A 83 9.26 31.56 23.91
C VAL A 83 10.38 32.39 23.31
N SER A 84 10.27 33.70 23.47
CA SER A 84 11.28 34.68 23.01
C SER A 84 11.69 35.61 24.13
N ALA A 85 12.89 36.18 24.05
CA ALA A 85 13.34 37.24 24.96
C ALA A 85 12.63 38.56 24.61
N ARG A 86 12.29 39.33 25.64
CA ARG A 86 11.71 40.69 25.52
C ARG A 86 12.77 41.79 25.57
N ALA A 87 14.00 41.39 25.83
CA ALA A 87 15.15 42.33 25.93
C ALA A 87 16.38 41.66 25.32
N GLU A 88 17.31 42.48 24.86
CA GLU A 88 18.62 42.02 24.44
C GLU A 88 19.40 41.49 25.63
N GLY A 89 20.16 40.41 25.41
CA GLY A 89 20.91 39.78 26.47
C GLY A 89 21.78 38.63 26.00
N ARG A 90 22.27 37.83 26.95
CA ARG A 90 22.99 36.58 26.67
C ARG A 90 22.39 35.43 27.44
N VAL A 91 22.23 34.28 26.79
CA VAL A 91 21.76 33.05 27.46
C VAL A 91 22.78 32.62 28.51
N ALA A 92 22.36 32.62 29.78
CA ALA A 92 23.21 32.24 30.91
C ALA A 92 23.02 30.76 31.29
N GLU A 93 21.78 30.26 31.28
CA GLU A 93 21.48 28.86 31.64
C GLU A 93 20.31 28.33 30.82
N ILE A 94 20.34 27.03 30.57
CA ILE A 94 19.25 26.29 29.90
C ILE A 94 18.81 25.14 30.80
N PHE A 95 17.57 25.17 31.27
CA PHE A 95 17.00 24.20 32.22
C PHE A 95 16.21 23.10 31.52
N ALA A 96 15.58 23.38 30.36
CA ALA A 96 14.83 22.42 29.58
C ALA A 96 15.47 22.21 28.21
N LYS A 97 15.47 20.96 27.73
CA LYS A 97 16.06 20.55 26.46
C LYS A 97 14.99 20.13 25.47
N LEU A 98 15.37 20.04 24.20
CA LEU A 98 14.52 19.50 23.16
C LEU A 98 14.02 18.09 23.53
N GLY A 99 12.70 17.88 23.47
CA GLY A 99 12.02 16.65 23.84
C GLY A 99 11.57 16.56 25.30
N ASP A 100 12.02 17.46 26.18
CA ASP A 100 11.60 17.45 27.57
C ASP A 100 10.12 17.79 27.72
N ARG A 101 9.45 17.10 28.64
CA ARG A 101 8.09 17.43 29.08
C ARG A 101 8.17 18.54 30.13
N VAL A 102 7.42 19.61 29.91
CA VAL A 102 7.38 20.78 30.81
C VAL A 102 5.95 21.09 31.22
N THR A 103 5.80 21.71 32.41
CA THR A 103 4.54 22.23 32.89
C THR A 103 4.48 23.75 32.76
N ALA A 104 3.29 24.31 32.58
CA ALA A 104 3.11 25.75 32.53
C ALA A 104 3.76 26.41 33.77
N GLY A 105 4.55 27.46 33.55
CA GLY A 105 5.32 28.15 34.59
C GLY A 105 6.69 27.53 34.91
N GLN A 106 7.03 26.34 34.40
CA GLN A 106 8.33 25.72 34.58
C GLN A 106 9.42 26.56 33.92
N GLN A 107 10.56 26.70 34.58
CA GLN A 107 11.73 27.41 34.01
C GLN A 107 12.30 26.69 32.82
N LEU A 108 12.49 27.42 31.73
CA LEU A 108 13.06 26.89 30.47
C LEU A 108 14.52 27.31 30.29
N LEU A 109 14.79 28.59 30.44
CA LEU A 109 16.15 29.16 30.37
C LEU A 109 16.21 30.46 31.18
N ARG A 110 17.46 30.90 31.46
CA ARG A 110 17.79 32.20 32.08
C ARG A 110 18.74 32.96 31.18
N PHE A 111 18.50 34.26 31.03
CA PHE A 111 19.36 35.13 30.30
C PHE A 111 19.71 36.37 31.10
N GLU A 112 20.92 36.93 30.82
CA GLU A 112 21.40 38.16 31.39
C GLU A 112 21.19 39.30 30.40
N PRO A 113 20.40 40.33 30.74
CA PRO A 113 20.25 41.52 29.91
C PRO A 113 21.57 42.23 29.67
N LEU A 114 21.76 42.81 28.47
CA LEU A 114 22.97 43.58 28.14
C LEU A 114 23.09 44.89 28.94
N ILE A 115 21.98 45.40 29.45
CA ILE A 115 21.98 46.62 30.28
C ILE A 115 22.53 46.29 31.66
N VAL A 116 23.67 46.91 31.99
CA VAL A 116 24.36 46.70 33.24
C VAL A 116 23.45 47.11 34.42
N GLY A 117 23.35 46.24 35.43
CA GLY A 117 22.53 46.44 36.60
C GLY A 117 21.15 45.82 36.55
N ASN A 118 20.72 45.34 35.42
CA ASN A 118 19.47 44.57 35.35
C ASN A 118 19.69 43.12 35.86
N PRO A 119 18.76 42.58 36.70
CA PRO A 119 18.86 41.20 37.16
C PRO A 119 18.66 40.20 36.03
N PRO A 120 19.23 38.99 36.14
CA PRO A 120 18.91 37.90 35.20
C PRO A 120 17.44 37.62 35.07
N VAL A 121 16.95 37.37 33.87
CA VAL A 121 15.57 37.10 33.56
C VAL A 121 15.39 35.62 33.25
N THR A 122 14.41 34.99 33.92
CA THR A 122 14.02 33.61 33.66
C THR A 122 12.82 33.59 32.73
N LEU A 123 12.91 32.81 31.67
CA LEU A 123 11.80 32.53 30.76
C LEU A 123 11.17 31.19 31.13
N ASN A 124 9.87 31.22 31.37
CA ASN A 124 9.09 30.06 31.77
C ASN A 124 8.25 29.54 30.60
N ALA A 125 7.84 28.28 30.71
CA ALA A 125 6.92 27.65 29.77
C ALA A 125 5.53 28.31 29.83
N PRO A 126 5.02 28.87 28.72
CA PRO A 126 3.70 29.49 28.72
C PRO A 126 2.55 28.46 28.86
N ILE A 127 2.77 27.24 28.38
CA ILE A 127 1.84 26.12 28.41
C ILE A 127 2.54 24.86 28.90
N SER A 128 1.78 23.87 29.33
CA SER A 128 2.28 22.51 29.57
C SER A 128 2.37 21.76 28.24
N GLY A 129 3.41 20.94 28.06
CA GLY A 129 3.63 20.20 26.81
C GLY A 129 5.04 19.68 26.69
N PHE A 130 5.53 19.63 25.47
CA PHE A 130 6.91 19.22 25.15
C PHE A 130 7.68 20.37 24.51
N VAL A 131 8.95 20.47 24.81
CA VAL A 131 9.88 21.34 24.07
C VAL A 131 10.08 20.74 22.69
N VAL A 132 9.49 21.35 21.66
CA VAL A 132 9.50 20.82 20.27
C VAL A 132 10.55 21.51 19.40
N ARG A 133 11.05 22.65 19.87
CA ARG A 133 12.14 23.40 19.23
C ARG A 133 12.98 24.07 20.31
N GLN A 134 14.29 24.02 20.12
CA GLN A 134 15.28 24.68 20.97
C GLN A 134 16.35 25.29 20.05
N ASP A 135 16.26 26.59 19.85
CA ASP A 135 17.29 27.35 19.10
C ASP A 135 18.26 28.04 20.05
N ALA A 136 17.90 28.12 21.35
CA ALA A 136 18.75 28.71 22.36
C ALA A 136 20.02 27.89 22.62
N THR A 137 21.17 28.53 22.55
CA THR A 137 22.49 27.98 22.94
C THR A 137 23.11 28.77 24.07
N LEU A 138 23.87 28.09 24.95
CA LEU A 138 24.54 28.73 26.07
C LEU A 138 25.53 29.78 25.56
N GLY A 139 25.48 31.00 26.13
CA GLY A 139 26.32 32.11 25.73
C GLY A 139 25.85 32.87 24.48
N GLN A 140 24.78 32.44 23.83
CA GLN A 140 24.21 33.12 22.66
C GLN A 140 23.74 34.54 23.03
N VAL A 141 24.06 35.49 22.15
CA VAL A 141 23.51 36.84 22.23
C VAL A 141 22.08 36.83 21.65
N LEU A 142 21.14 37.42 22.39
CA LEU A 142 19.76 37.49 22.06
C LEU A 142 19.36 38.86 21.58
N THR A 143 18.47 38.88 20.61
CA THR A 143 17.66 40.05 20.23
C THR A 143 16.20 39.81 20.59
N THR A 144 15.39 40.86 20.64
CA THR A 144 13.97 40.80 20.99
C THR A 144 13.10 39.97 20.02
N GLU A 145 13.57 39.69 18.80
CA GLU A 145 12.88 38.95 17.77
C GLU A 145 13.23 37.44 17.74
N THR A 146 14.26 37.05 18.50
CA THR A 146 14.75 35.67 18.48
C THR A 146 13.81 34.73 19.22
N VAL A 147 13.22 33.77 18.50
CA VAL A 147 12.52 32.63 19.11
C VAL A 147 13.57 31.68 19.68
N LEU A 148 13.49 31.42 20.96
CA LEU A 148 14.48 30.64 21.71
C LEU A 148 14.06 29.19 21.88
N MET A 149 12.78 28.98 22.16
CA MET A 149 12.17 27.68 22.34
C MET A 149 10.73 27.71 21.86
N GLU A 150 10.20 26.52 21.57
CA GLU A 150 8.79 26.32 21.31
C GLU A 150 8.28 25.14 22.13
N VAL A 151 7.15 25.33 22.80
CA VAL A 151 6.48 24.31 23.60
C VAL A 151 5.15 23.98 22.91
N ALA A 152 4.87 22.70 22.73
CA ALA A 152 3.63 22.23 22.11
C ALA A 152 2.96 21.15 22.96
N ASP A 153 1.64 21.22 23.06
CA ASP A 153 0.80 20.19 23.65
C ASP A 153 0.15 19.37 22.54
N TYR A 154 0.44 18.08 22.52
CA TYR A 154 -0.05 17.13 21.52
C TYR A 154 -1.17 16.21 22.05
N ALA A 155 -1.83 16.56 23.17
CA ALA A 155 -2.99 15.82 23.67
C ALA A 155 -4.15 15.82 22.64
N GLN A 156 -4.17 16.81 21.76
CA GLN A 156 -4.98 16.86 20.55
C GLN A 156 -4.11 17.21 19.36
N VAL A 157 -4.45 16.66 18.19
CA VAL A 157 -3.76 16.93 16.94
C VAL A 157 -4.76 17.12 15.80
N LEU A 158 -4.33 17.72 14.72
CA LEU A 158 -5.09 17.85 13.48
C LEU A 158 -4.55 16.92 12.41
N ALA A 159 -5.43 16.21 11.70
CA ALA A 159 -5.11 15.64 10.42
C ALA A 159 -5.52 16.67 9.35
N ARG A 160 -4.52 17.28 8.69
CA ARG A 160 -4.70 18.15 7.54
C ARG A 160 -4.76 17.29 6.30
N ALA A 161 -5.96 17.08 5.77
CA ALA A 161 -6.22 16.33 4.56
C ALA A 161 -6.27 17.26 3.36
N THR A 162 -5.74 16.81 2.22
CA THR A 162 -5.75 17.55 0.96
C THR A 162 -6.52 16.76 -0.07
N THR A 163 -7.42 17.44 -0.79
CA THR A 163 -8.20 16.88 -1.89
C THR A 163 -8.34 17.90 -3.01
N PHE A 164 -8.79 17.44 -4.17
CA PHE A 164 -9.11 18.33 -5.28
C PHE A 164 -10.61 18.62 -5.32
N GLU A 165 -10.98 19.66 -6.06
CA GLU A 165 -12.38 20.00 -6.25
C GLU A 165 -13.16 18.80 -6.83
N SER A 166 -14.21 18.42 -6.13
CA SER A 166 -15.11 17.33 -6.54
C SER A 166 -16.51 17.60 -5.99
N PRO A 167 -17.57 17.07 -6.62
CA PRO A 167 -18.94 17.17 -6.09
C PRO A 167 -19.05 16.63 -4.66
N ASP A 168 -18.30 15.58 -4.33
CA ASP A 168 -18.29 14.93 -3.03
C ASP A 168 -17.82 15.85 -1.90
N LEU A 169 -16.98 16.82 -2.20
CA LEU A 169 -16.48 17.78 -1.21
C LEU A 169 -17.60 18.65 -0.64
N SER A 170 -18.64 18.96 -1.43
CA SER A 170 -19.78 19.76 -1.00
C SER A 170 -20.64 19.05 0.06
N GLU A 171 -20.51 17.73 0.19
CA GLU A 171 -21.23 16.92 1.16
C GLU A 171 -20.54 16.89 2.53
N ILE A 172 -19.27 17.31 2.63
CA ILE A 172 -18.54 17.36 3.90
C ILE A 172 -19.01 18.57 4.72
N LYS A 173 -19.30 18.32 5.99
CA LYS A 173 -19.77 19.34 6.94
C LYS A 173 -18.89 19.36 8.21
N VAL A 174 -18.74 20.54 8.77
CA VAL A 174 -18.09 20.71 10.08
C VAL A 174 -18.85 19.93 11.15
N GLY A 175 -18.11 19.24 12.02
CA GLY A 175 -18.67 18.37 13.07
C GLY A 175 -18.91 16.92 12.62
N GLN A 176 -18.79 16.62 11.33
CA GLN A 176 -18.98 15.29 10.80
C GLN A 176 -17.89 14.32 11.30
N PRO A 177 -18.24 13.07 11.67
CA PRO A 177 -17.25 12.07 12.07
C PRO A 177 -16.34 11.71 10.89
N ALA A 178 -15.08 11.49 11.22
CA ALA A 178 -14.04 11.09 10.26
C ALA A 178 -13.15 10.02 10.86
N GLN A 179 -12.70 9.09 10.03
CA GLN A 179 -11.71 8.09 10.41
C GLN A 179 -10.36 8.47 9.83
N VAL A 180 -9.32 8.39 10.67
CA VAL A 180 -7.95 8.69 10.27
C VAL A 180 -7.10 7.44 10.48
N ARG A 181 -6.49 6.95 9.41
CA ARG A 181 -5.54 5.85 9.45
C ARG A 181 -4.14 6.39 9.27
N VAL A 182 -3.23 5.94 10.13
CA VAL A 182 -1.81 6.32 10.07
C VAL A 182 -1.01 5.06 9.78
N ASP A 183 -0.24 5.05 8.71
CA ASP A 183 0.42 3.84 8.18
C ASP A 183 1.25 3.07 9.22
N VAL A 184 1.89 3.80 10.14
CA VAL A 184 2.71 3.20 11.22
C VAL A 184 1.89 2.33 12.18
N PHE A 185 0.58 2.56 12.30
CA PHE A 185 -0.32 1.81 13.19
C PHE A 185 -1.18 0.77 12.47
N GLY A 186 -0.89 0.51 11.19
CA GLY A 186 -1.62 -0.45 10.37
C GLY A 186 -3.09 -0.07 10.19
N ASP A 187 -3.98 -1.06 10.30
CA ASP A 187 -5.41 -0.87 10.03
C ASP A 187 -6.21 -0.25 11.19
N GLN A 188 -5.58 0.10 12.30
CA GLN A 188 -6.26 0.72 13.44
C GLN A 188 -6.67 2.16 13.09
N PRO A 189 -7.97 2.50 12.98
CA PRO A 189 -8.42 3.85 12.74
C PRO A 189 -8.41 4.66 14.04
N PHE A 190 -8.11 5.94 13.91
CA PHE A 190 -8.33 6.95 14.93
C PHE A 190 -9.60 7.72 14.58
N GLU A 191 -10.52 7.81 15.52
CA GLU A 191 -11.76 8.56 15.35
C GLU A 191 -11.51 10.05 15.56
N GLY A 192 -12.06 10.85 14.64
CA GLY A 192 -11.96 12.31 14.71
C GLY A 192 -13.23 12.99 14.20
N LYS A 193 -13.22 14.32 14.21
CA LYS A 193 -14.32 15.15 13.70
C LYS A 193 -13.77 16.21 12.76
N VAL A 194 -14.47 16.46 11.67
CA VAL A 194 -14.18 17.58 10.78
C VAL A 194 -14.32 18.88 11.57
N GLN A 195 -13.20 19.58 11.77
CA GLN A 195 -13.17 20.84 12.49
C GLN A 195 -13.37 22.03 11.56
N ARG A 196 -12.75 21.98 10.37
CA ARG A 196 -12.76 23.07 9.42
C ARG A 196 -12.56 22.55 8.01
N LEU A 197 -13.23 23.21 7.06
CA LEU A 197 -12.91 23.12 5.64
C LEU A 197 -12.33 24.45 5.20
N ASP A 198 -11.20 24.41 4.54
CA ASP A 198 -10.62 25.62 3.97
C ASP A 198 -11.14 25.75 2.53
N VAL A 199 -11.96 26.80 2.33
CA VAL A 199 -12.60 27.09 1.03
C VAL A 199 -11.67 27.91 0.14
N ALA A 200 -10.53 28.36 0.68
CA ALA A 200 -9.54 29.06 -0.09
C ALA A 200 -8.70 28.06 -0.87
N LEU A 201 -8.95 28.01 -2.17
CA LEU A 201 -8.00 27.40 -3.11
C LEU A 201 -6.59 27.93 -2.79
N GLU A 202 -5.68 27.08 -2.44
CA GLU A 202 -4.27 27.42 -2.43
C GLU A 202 -3.97 27.93 -3.85
N ARG A 203 -3.62 29.18 -3.99
CA ARG A 203 -3.68 29.96 -5.27
C ARG A 203 -2.97 29.27 -6.46
N ASN A 204 -2.19 28.24 -6.22
CA ASN A 204 -1.41 27.55 -7.25
C ASN A 204 -1.72 26.04 -7.42
N SER A 205 -2.56 25.42 -6.59
CA SER A 205 -2.76 23.97 -6.63
C SER A 205 -4.18 23.51 -6.95
N GLY A 206 -5.20 24.36 -6.80
CA GLY A 206 -6.60 23.93 -6.89
C GLY A 206 -7.00 22.92 -5.82
N ALA A 207 -6.23 22.83 -4.73
CA ALA A 207 -6.46 21.87 -3.67
C ALA A 207 -7.27 22.49 -2.55
N PHE A 208 -8.19 21.71 -2.00
CA PHE A 208 -8.96 22.01 -0.79
C PHE A 208 -8.35 21.29 0.41
N GLU A 209 -8.46 21.91 1.57
CA GLU A 209 -7.96 21.37 2.82
C GLU A 209 -9.12 21.08 3.78
N VAL A 210 -9.14 19.86 4.30
CA VAL A 210 -10.07 19.42 5.33
C VAL A 210 -9.27 19.13 6.59
N TYR A 211 -9.63 19.77 7.69
CA TYR A 211 -8.98 19.61 8.98
C TYR A 211 -9.84 18.75 9.89
N VAL A 212 -9.28 17.64 10.33
CA VAL A 212 -9.94 16.70 11.25
C VAL A 212 -9.24 16.75 12.60
N LEU A 213 -9.98 17.09 13.66
CA LEU A 213 -9.50 17.10 15.03
C LEU A 213 -9.51 15.68 15.59
N LEU A 214 -8.41 15.29 16.22
CA LEU A 214 -8.18 13.98 16.83
C LEU A 214 -7.78 14.13 18.28
N GLU A 215 -8.37 13.33 19.15
CA GLU A 215 -7.89 13.15 20.52
C GLU A 215 -6.65 12.23 20.51
N ASN A 216 -5.62 12.59 21.28
CA ASN A 216 -4.35 11.88 21.31
C ASN A 216 -3.82 11.72 22.76
N PRO A 217 -4.62 11.12 23.67
CA PRO A 217 -4.25 11.03 25.08
C PRO A 217 -2.98 10.20 25.32
N GLU A 218 -2.73 9.21 24.49
CA GLU A 218 -1.54 8.36 24.57
C GLU A 218 -0.33 8.96 23.84
N LEU A 219 -0.47 10.14 23.22
CA LEU A 219 0.58 10.84 22.47
C LEU A 219 1.21 9.99 21.34
N LYS A 220 0.43 9.05 20.81
CA LYS A 220 0.86 8.17 19.69
C LYS A 220 1.00 8.95 18.39
N LEU A 221 0.06 9.86 18.13
CA LEU A 221 0.06 10.69 16.92
C LEU A 221 1.07 11.84 17.11
N ARG A 222 1.98 11.96 16.16
CA ARG A 222 3.02 13.00 16.17
C ARG A 222 2.93 13.84 14.92
N PRO A 223 3.26 15.14 14.98
CA PRO A 223 3.34 15.98 13.80
C PRO A 223 4.23 15.37 12.70
N ASN A 224 3.86 15.64 11.45
CA ASN A 224 4.47 15.13 10.23
C ASN A 224 4.23 13.65 9.88
N MET A 225 3.53 12.88 10.71
CA MET A 225 3.09 11.53 10.32
C MET A 225 2.14 11.61 9.11
N GLN A 226 2.34 10.71 8.16
CA GLN A 226 1.43 10.54 7.03
C GLN A 226 0.20 9.78 7.48
N ALA A 227 -0.94 10.15 6.94
CA ALA A 227 -2.22 9.59 7.28
C ALA A 227 -3.17 9.60 6.07
N ALA A 228 -4.23 8.81 6.15
CA ALA A 228 -5.37 8.88 5.26
C ALA A 228 -6.63 9.21 6.08
N VAL A 229 -7.33 10.24 5.67
CA VAL A 229 -8.63 10.63 6.25
C VAL A 229 -9.74 10.08 5.39
N SER A 230 -10.74 9.45 6.01
CA SER A 230 -11.98 9.01 5.36
C SER A 230 -13.16 9.70 6.04
N VAL A 231 -13.95 10.42 5.27
CA VAL A 231 -15.18 11.10 5.74
C VAL A 231 -16.35 10.47 5.02
N GLY A 232 -17.37 10.03 5.76
CA GLY A 232 -18.59 9.50 5.17
C GLY A 232 -19.36 10.62 4.47
N ILE A 233 -19.85 10.38 3.25
CA ILE A 233 -20.62 11.33 2.44
C ILE A 233 -21.94 10.69 2.01
N GLY A 234 -22.96 11.51 1.81
CA GLY A 234 -24.31 11.03 1.54
C GLY A 234 -24.97 10.35 2.75
N GLU A 235 -26.09 9.73 2.48
CA GLU A 235 -26.81 8.94 3.47
C GLU A 235 -26.34 7.49 3.45
N ALA A 236 -26.30 6.85 4.62
CA ALA A 236 -26.05 5.42 4.71
C ALA A 236 -27.25 4.66 4.15
N GLN A 237 -27.02 3.68 3.29
CA GLN A 237 -28.04 2.83 2.72
C GLN A 237 -27.75 1.37 3.08
N ASP A 238 -28.78 0.58 3.33
CA ASP A 238 -28.60 -0.84 3.55
C ASP A 238 -28.19 -1.49 2.23
N ALA A 239 -26.96 -1.96 2.18
CA ALA A 239 -26.35 -2.55 1.01
C ALA A 239 -25.72 -3.91 1.35
N LEU A 240 -25.67 -4.80 0.37
CA LEU A 240 -24.95 -6.04 0.49
C LEU A 240 -23.45 -5.75 0.24
N ALA A 241 -22.65 -5.76 1.30
CA ALA A 241 -21.25 -5.35 1.23
C ALA A 241 -20.31 -6.51 1.53
N VAL A 242 -19.20 -6.55 0.79
CA VAL A 242 -18.09 -7.48 1.01
C VAL A 242 -16.80 -6.71 1.25
N PRO A 243 -15.84 -7.26 2.03
CA PRO A 243 -14.51 -6.68 2.11
C PRO A 243 -13.86 -6.58 0.72
N GLN A 244 -13.24 -5.45 0.41
CA GLN A 244 -12.62 -5.23 -0.91
C GLN A 244 -11.61 -6.32 -1.28
N ARG A 245 -10.92 -6.91 -0.30
CA ARG A 245 -9.99 -8.04 -0.49
C ARG A 245 -10.65 -9.32 -0.99
N ALA A 246 -11.97 -9.46 -0.86
CA ALA A 246 -12.72 -10.60 -1.38
C ALA A 246 -12.91 -10.53 -2.89
N VAL A 247 -12.88 -9.33 -3.46
CA VAL A 247 -13.14 -9.07 -4.88
C VAL A 247 -11.85 -9.21 -5.67
N LEU A 248 -11.91 -10.00 -6.72
CA LEU A 248 -10.83 -10.24 -7.68
C LEU A 248 -11.23 -9.77 -9.07
N GLY A 249 -10.25 -9.69 -9.97
CA GLY A 249 -10.45 -9.27 -11.35
C GLY A 249 -10.19 -7.81 -11.61
N ASP A 250 -10.44 -7.39 -12.84
CA ASP A 250 -10.20 -6.03 -13.35
C ASP A 250 -11.50 -5.33 -13.73
N LEU A 251 -11.37 -4.07 -14.14
CA LEU A 251 -12.49 -3.21 -14.47
C LEU A 251 -13.44 -3.88 -15.49
N GLY A 252 -14.68 -4.14 -15.05
CA GLY A 252 -15.72 -4.78 -15.86
C GLY A 252 -15.79 -6.31 -15.74
N ASN A 253 -14.79 -6.96 -15.11
CA ASN A 253 -14.75 -8.42 -14.93
C ASN A 253 -14.48 -8.80 -13.47
N TYR A 254 -15.18 -8.16 -12.54
CA TYR A 254 -15.04 -8.48 -11.13
C TYR A 254 -15.75 -9.79 -10.79
N PHE A 255 -15.14 -10.53 -9.88
CA PHE A 255 -15.71 -11.77 -9.37
C PHE A 255 -15.30 -12.02 -7.92
N VAL A 256 -16.04 -12.88 -7.26
CA VAL A 256 -15.76 -13.40 -5.92
C VAL A 256 -15.82 -14.92 -5.94
N PHE A 257 -15.28 -15.55 -4.90
CA PHE A 257 -15.54 -16.96 -4.62
C PHE A 257 -16.58 -17.09 -3.52
N VAL A 258 -17.65 -17.81 -3.79
CA VAL A 258 -18.74 -18.10 -2.86
C VAL A 258 -18.65 -19.55 -2.42
N GLU A 259 -18.75 -19.81 -1.13
CA GLU A 259 -18.88 -21.16 -0.56
C GLU A 259 -20.33 -21.62 -0.72
N THR A 260 -20.56 -22.51 -1.68
CA THR A 260 -21.91 -23.04 -2.02
C THR A 260 -22.25 -24.36 -1.31
N GLY A 261 -21.26 -25.01 -0.72
CA GLY A 261 -21.38 -26.25 0.03
C GLY A 261 -20.15 -26.45 0.91
N GLU A 262 -20.15 -27.51 1.70
CA GLU A 262 -19.00 -27.82 2.55
C GLU A 262 -17.75 -28.03 1.68
N HIS A 263 -16.80 -27.11 1.79
CA HIS A 263 -15.53 -27.10 1.02
C HIS A 263 -15.70 -26.96 -0.51
N VAL A 264 -16.86 -26.47 -0.96
CA VAL A 264 -17.14 -26.24 -2.38
C VAL A 264 -17.22 -24.74 -2.64
N PHE A 265 -16.36 -24.25 -3.53
CA PHE A 265 -16.24 -22.86 -3.87
C PHE A 265 -16.59 -22.62 -5.34
N GLU A 266 -17.42 -21.66 -5.59
CA GLU A 266 -17.84 -21.27 -6.93
C GLU A 266 -17.33 -19.88 -7.27
N ARG A 267 -16.71 -19.71 -8.43
CA ARG A 267 -16.37 -18.39 -8.97
C ARG A 267 -17.63 -17.75 -9.51
N ARG A 268 -17.99 -16.59 -8.98
CA ARG A 268 -19.20 -15.87 -9.38
C ARG A 268 -18.88 -14.44 -9.76
N ALA A 269 -19.28 -14.05 -10.98
CA ALA A 269 -19.17 -12.67 -11.44
C ALA A 269 -20.03 -11.75 -10.60
N VAL A 270 -19.55 -10.54 -10.31
CA VAL A 270 -20.24 -9.56 -9.49
C VAL A 270 -20.26 -8.19 -10.14
N VAL A 271 -21.34 -7.47 -9.93
CA VAL A 271 -21.46 -6.04 -10.25
C VAL A 271 -21.25 -5.26 -8.95
N LEU A 272 -20.26 -4.38 -8.96
CA LEU A 272 -19.91 -3.58 -7.79
C LEU A 272 -20.63 -2.23 -7.80
N GLY A 273 -21.07 -1.80 -6.62
CA GLY A 273 -21.64 -0.49 -6.36
C GLY A 273 -20.67 0.47 -5.68
N ILE A 274 -21.15 1.15 -4.64
CA ILE A 274 -20.37 2.13 -3.90
C ILE A 274 -19.26 1.48 -3.06
N ARG A 275 -18.18 2.24 -2.84
CA ARG A 275 -17.09 1.84 -1.94
C ARG A 275 -17.13 2.67 -0.67
N ALA A 276 -17.00 2.01 0.46
CA ALA A 276 -17.00 2.63 1.78
C ALA A 276 -15.87 2.06 2.63
N GLY A 277 -14.77 2.77 2.72
CA GLY A 277 -13.57 2.30 3.42
C GLY A 277 -12.97 1.07 2.78
N ASP A 278 -12.99 -0.05 3.50
CA ASP A 278 -12.53 -1.37 3.05
C ASP A 278 -13.66 -2.28 2.56
N GLN A 279 -14.89 -1.78 2.55
CA GLN A 279 -16.08 -2.49 2.05
C GLN A 279 -16.45 -1.98 0.65
N VAL A 280 -17.01 -2.88 -0.15
CA VAL A 280 -17.59 -2.56 -1.45
C VAL A 280 -18.96 -3.19 -1.56
N GLU A 281 -19.91 -2.43 -2.05
CA GLU A 281 -21.27 -2.90 -2.34
C GLU A 281 -21.25 -3.89 -3.50
N VAL A 282 -22.02 -4.96 -3.36
CA VAL A 282 -22.31 -5.91 -4.42
C VAL A 282 -23.76 -5.74 -4.83
N LEU A 283 -23.97 -5.22 -6.05
CA LEU A 283 -25.32 -5.02 -6.62
C LEU A 283 -25.90 -6.31 -7.17
N GLU A 284 -25.03 -7.14 -7.77
CA GLU A 284 -25.42 -8.42 -8.38
C GLU A 284 -24.33 -9.47 -8.15
N GLY A 285 -24.75 -10.75 -8.06
CA GLY A 285 -23.84 -11.89 -8.03
C GLY A 285 -23.68 -12.56 -6.67
N VAL A 286 -24.11 -11.95 -5.57
CA VAL A 286 -24.10 -12.54 -4.22
C VAL A 286 -25.44 -12.31 -3.55
N LEU A 287 -25.91 -13.29 -2.78
CA LEU A 287 -27.17 -13.21 -2.03
C LEU A 287 -26.90 -12.98 -0.53
N PRO A 288 -27.85 -12.34 0.19
CA PRO A 288 -27.76 -12.22 1.64
C PRO A 288 -27.66 -13.60 2.31
N GLY A 289 -26.74 -13.75 3.25
CA GLY A 289 -26.49 -15.00 3.96
C GLY A 289 -25.46 -15.92 3.33
N GLU A 290 -25.05 -15.69 2.09
CA GLU A 290 -23.96 -16.44 1.47
C GLU A 290 -22.61 -16.14 2.12
N LYS A 291 -21.68 -17.07 2.01
CA LYS A 291 -20.31 -16.92 2.50
C LYS A 291 -19.36 -16.63 1.34
N VAL A 292 -18.63 -15.52 1.42
CA VAL A 292 -17.66 -15.09 0.43
C VAL A 292 -16.25 -15.26 0.97
N VAL A 293 -15.35 -15.81 0.16
CA VAL A 293 -13.93 -15.99 0.52
C VAL A 293 -13.24 -14.64 0.56
N THR A 294 -12.62 -14.35 1.70
CA THR A 294 -11.91 -13.09 1.94
C THR A 294 -10.38 -13.22 1.99
N GLN A 295 -9.89 -14.45 2.21
CA GLN A 295 -8.48 -14.77 2.24
C GLN A 295 -8.25 -16.10 1.53
N GLY A 296 -7.09 -16.26 0.86
CA GLY A 296 -6.83 -17.44 0.02
C GLY A 296 -7.55 -17.44 -1.34
N ASN A 297 -8.36 -16.42 -1.63
CA ASN A 297 -9.14 -16.29 -2.86
C ASN A 297 -8.26 -16.19 -4.13
N TYR A 298 -7.10 -15.54 -4.05
CA TYR A 298 -6.19 -15.46 -5.19
C TYR A 298 -5.65 -16.83 -5.60
N GLN A 299 -5.34 -17.69 -4.64
CA GLN A 299 -4.86 -19.05 -4.87
C GLN A 299 -5.96 -19.95 -5.45
N LEU A 300 -7.24 -19.69 -5.11
CA LEU A 300 -8.36 -20.43 -5.65
C LEU A 300 -8.53 -20.26 -7.17
N GLN A 301 -8.06 -19.16 -7.74
CA GLN A 301 -8.08 -18.98 -9.21
C GLN A 301 -7.31 -20.07 -9.96
N PHE A 302 -6.26 -20.61 -9.33
CA PHE A 302 -5.37 -21.60 -9.94
C PHE A 302 -5.64 -23.01 -9.42
N ALA A 303 -6.59 -23.16 -8.48
CA ALA A 303 -6.97 -24.45 -7.96
C ALA A 303 -7.86 -25.18 -8.99
N THR A 304 -7.34 -26.24 -9.54
CA THR A 304 -8.11 -27.18 -10.36
C THR A 304 -8.89 -28.10 -9.41
N SER A 305 -10.16 -28.40 -9.73
CA SER A 305 -10.91 -29.40 -8.98
C SER A 305 -10.10 -30.69 -8.91
N ALA A 306 -9.79 -31.14 -7.71
CA ALA A 306 -9.15 -32.42 -7.52
C ALA A 306 -10.08 -33.53 -8.08
N LYS A 307 -9.69 -34.12 -9.20
CA LYS A 307 -10.37 -35.30 -9.71
C LYS A 307 -10.26 -36.37 -8.61
N PRO A 308 -11.38 -36.96 -8.13
CA PRO A 308 -11.30 -38.05 -7.17
C PRO A 308 -10.32 -39.11 -7.74
N PRO A 309 -9.49 -39.72 -6.91
CA PRO A 309 -8.66 -40.82 -7.39
C PRO A 309 -9.61 -41.85 -7.98
N ALA A 310 -9.39 -42.15 -9.27
CA ALA A 310 -10.11 -43.23 -9.93
C ALA A 310 -9.85 -44.49 -9.08
N GLU A 311 -10.91 -45.14 -8.62
CA GLU A 311 -10.82 -46.48 -8.05
C GLU A 311 -10.10 -47.32 -9.10
N GLU A 312 -8.89 -47.73 -8.82
CA GLU A 312 -8.17 -48.70 -9.65
C GLU A 312 -8.97 -50.03 -9.52
N GLU A 313 -9.82 -50.27 -10.50
CA GLU A 313 -10.35 -51.61 -10.73
C GLU A 313 -9.14 -52.51 -11.03
N HIS A 314 -8.81 -53.35 -10.07
CA HIS A 314 -7.88 -54.46 -10.25
C HIS A 314 -8.41 -55.40 -11.32
N HIS A 315 -8.03 -55.22 -12.56
CA HIS A 315 -8.07 -56.27 -13.55
C HIS A 315 -6.81 -57.14 -13.39
N ASP A 316 -7.02 -58.26 -12.72
CA ASP A 316 -6.14 -59.42 -12.84
C ASP A 316 -6.18 -59.91 -14.28
N GLU A 317 -5.16 -59.59 -15.04
CA GLU A 317 -4.90 -60.30 -16.29
C GLU A 317 -3.44 -60.79 -16.34
N ALA A 318 -3.37 -62.10 -16.15
CA ALA A 318 -2.17 -62.90 -16.21
C ALA A 318 -1.63 -63.02 -17.66
N ALA A 319 -0.32 -62.99 -17.74
CA ALA A 319 0.54 -63.59 -18.76
C ALA A 319 0.48 -63.03 -20.19
N HIS A 320 1.57 -62.36 -20.55
CA HIS A 320 2.47 -62.81 -21.63
C HIS A 320 3.70 -61.87 -21.74
N LEU A 321 4.84 -62.42 -21.39
CA LEU A 321 6.14 -61.79 -21.64
C LEU A 321 6.58 -62.02 -23.10
N PRO A 322 7.14 -61.03 -23.76
CA PRO A 322 8.29 -61.24 -24.61
C PRO A 322 9.55 -60.56 -24.06
N ALA A 323 10.58 -61.32 -24.00
CA ALA A 323 11.91 -60.93 -23.54
C ALA A 323 12.52 -59.87 -24.49
N HIS A 324 12.70 -58.66 -23.99
CA HIS A 324 13.60 -57.69 -24.62
C HIS A 324 14.92 -57.62 -23.85
N ARG A 325 15.98 -58.04 -24.54
CA ARG A 325 17.38 -57.97 -24.12
C ARG A 325 17.77 -56.50 -23.93
N HIS A 326 18.03 -56.08 -22.74
CA HIS A 326 18.67 -54.80 -22.48
C HIS A 326 20.16 -54.90 -22.70
N ALA A 327 20.71 -54.06 -23.59
CA ALA A 327 22.15 -53.85 -23.75
C ALA A 327 22.64 -52.99 -22.53
N PRO A 328 23.83 -53.26 -22.01
CA PRO A 328 24.32 -52.56 -20.83
C PRO A 328 24.75 -51.10 -21.11
N PRO A 329 24.60 -50.19 -20.15
CA PRO A 329 24.70 -48.72 -20.39
C PRO A 329 26.12 -48.14 -20.49
N TRP A 330 27.16 -48.95 -20.61
CA TRP A 330 28.54 -48.45 -20.68
C TRP A 330 29.03 -48.03 -22.05
N LEU A 331 28.26 -48.20 -23.10
CA LEU A 331 28.65 -47.83 -24.49
C LEU A 331 28.49 -46.34 -24.84
N TRP A 332 27.94 -45.52 -23.96
CA TRP A 332 27.74 -44.10 -24.22
C TRP A 332 28.72 -43.15 -23.48
N ALA A 333 29.67 -43.69 -22.74
CA ALA A 333 30.63 -42.89 -21.98
C ALA A 333 31.90 -42.46 -22.74
N GLY A 334 32.07 -42.87 -24.02
CA GLY A 334 33.32 -42.62 -24.77
C GLY A 334 33.35 -41.34 -25.62
N GLY A 335 32.21 -40.72 -25.88
CA GLY A 335 32.12 -39.60 -26.84
C GLY A 335 32.32 -38.17 -26.30
N GLY A 336 32.22 -37.97 -25.02
CA GLY A 336 32.22 -36.61 -24.42
C GLY A 336 33.59 -36.02 -24.10
N PHE A 337 34.64 -36.84 -23.98
CA PHE A 337 35.93 -36.35 -23.51
C PHE A 337 36.83 -35.77 -24.61
N ALA A 338 36.61 -36.11 -25.88
CA ALA A 338 37.47 -35.65 -27.00
C ALA A 338 37.14 -34.21 -27.48
N LEU A 339 35.89 -33.72 -27.31
CA LEU A 339 35.49 -32.39 -27.72
C LEU A 339 35.81 -31.29 -26.66
N GLY A 340 35.88 -31.63 -25.40
CA GLY A 340 36.24 -30.70 -24.32
C GLY A 340 37.73 -30.30 -24.33
N ALA A 341 38.62 -31.20 -24.69
CA ALA A 341 40.07 -30.94 -24.72
C ALA A 341 40.49 -30.03 -25.89
N LEU A 342 39.75 -30.06 -27.00
CA LEU A 342 40.04 -29.21 -28.18
C LEU A 342 39.62 -27.75 -27.96
N LEU A 343 38.59 -27.48 -27.18
CA LEU A 343 38.12 -26.12 -26.88
C LEU A 343 39.01 -25.40 -25.88
N ILE A 344 39.59 -26.11 -24.92
CA ILE A 344 40.51 -25.53 -23.94
C ILE A 344 41.88 -25.20 -24.58
N ALA A 345 42.36 -25.97 -25.55
CA ALA A 345 43.61 -25.72 -26.26
C ALA A 345 43.54 -24.49 -27.19
N VAL A 346 42.35 -24.14 -27.71
CA VAL A 346 42.13 -22.95 -28.53
C VAL A 346 42.04 -21.67 -27.70
N LEU A 347 41.51 -21.76 -26.49
CA LEU A 347 41.36 -20.60 -25.57
C LEU A 347 42.69 -20.17 -24.92
N LEU A 348 43.62 -21.12 -24.71
CA LEU A 348 44.94 -20.82 -24.11
C LEU A 348 45.95 -20.22 -25.09
N ARG A 349 45.66 -20.18 -26.39
CA ARG A 349 46.58 -19.63 -27.43
C ARG A 349 46.31 -18.17 -27.81
N ARG A 350 45.37 -17.48 -27.18
CA ARG A 350 45.09 -16.07 -27.43
C ARG A 350 45.25 -15.20 -26.16
N SER A 351 46.47 -15.04 -25.70
CA SER A 351 46.85 -13.91 -24.87
C SER A 351 48.16 -13.33 -25.43
N PRO A 352 48.11 -12.21 -26.11
CA PRO A 352 49.34 -11.45 -26.37
C PRO A 352 49.66 -10.55 -25.13
N ALA A 353 50.90 -10.33 -24.96
CA ALA A 353 51.59 -9.53 -23.98
C ALA A 353 51.09 -8.07 -23.85
#